data_1a3278f8eca58c55b413f663dfa9bc6d
#
_entry.id   1a3278f8eca58c55b413f663dfa9bc6d
#
_cell.length_a   1.000
_cell.length_b   1.000
_cell.length_c   1.000
_cell.angle_alpha   90.00
_cell.angle_beta   90.00
_cell.angle_gamma   90.00
#
_symmetry.space_group_name_H-M   'P 1'
#
loop_
_entity.id
_entity.type
_entity.pdbx_description
1 polymer ?
#
loop_
_entity_poly.entity_id
_entity_poly.type
_entity_poly.pdbx_seq_one_letter_code
_entity_poly.pdbx_strand_id
1 'polypeptide(L)'
;VQGNGPPANGGGISNAGFVEGADGLMVFDALAGPLMAQAFIAAIRDEVSDKPFERLVYTHHHGDHTNGGQYFLEPGLEVVSTPYCRERMLQMAASAAGGPDDPAYGNIRPIFEAQQGRALGGEPRNLVPATTTITEKTTYYYGDTVVELLPPGVAHTWGDLLVHLPEHKTLFM
;
A
#
# COMPACT_ATOMS: atom_id res chain seq x y z
N VAL A 1 -5.38 10.28 1.94
CA VAL A 1 -6.51 9.88 2.82
C VAL A 1 -5.95 9.46 4.16
N GLN A 2 -6.48 10.01 5.23
CA GLN A 2 -6.08 9.68 6.60
C GLN A 2 -7.07 8.69 7.20
N GLY A 3 -6.55 7.60 7.75
CA GLY A 3 -7.33 6.67 8.54
C GLY A 3 -7.67 7.26 9.91
N ASN A 4 -8.93 7.23 10.28
CA ASN A 4 -9.41 7.73 11.58
C ASN A 4 -9.73 6.61 12.58
N GLY A 5 -9.47 5.36 12.22
CA GLY A 5 -9.83 4.17 13.01
C GLY A 5 -11.33 3.88 13.07
N PRO A 6 -11.71 2.69 13.53
CA PRO A 6 -13.12 2.33 13.71
C PRO A 6 -13.77 3.19 14.81
N PRO A 7 -15.06 3.55 14.69
CA PRO A 7 -15.97 3.20 13.59
C PRO A 7 -16.05 4.25 12.48
N ALA A 8 -15.32 5.37 12.60
CA ALA A 8 -15.56 6.57 11.80
C ALA A 8 -15.28 6.41 10.30
N ASN A 9 -14.37 5.50 9.91
CA ASN A 9 -13.96 5.30 8.51
C ASN A 9 -14.06 3.84 8.05
N GLY A 10 -14.95 3.05 8.63
CA GLY A 10 -15.12 1.66 8.25
C GLY A 10 -13.96 0.73 8.65
N GLY A 11 -13.04 1.19 9.54
CA GLY A 11 -11.91 0.40 10.02
C GLY A 11 -10.57 0.75 9.38
N GLY A 12 -10.51 1.80 8.57
CA GLY A 12 -9.25 2.32 8.06
C GLY A 12 -8.38 2.90 9.17
N ILE A 13 -7.15 2.47 9.29
CA ILE A 13 -6.20 2.87 10.34
C ILE A 13 -4.90 3.45 9.78
N SER A 14 -4.67 3.29 8.47
CA SER A 14 -3.48 3.75 7.77
C SER A 14 -3.75 4.99 6.91
N ASN A 15 -2.69 5.58 6.42
CA ASN A 15 -2.74 6.65 5.44
C ASN A 15 -2.40 6.10 4.05
N ALA A 16 -2.89 6.78 3.02
CA ALA A 16 -2.43 6.63 1.66
C ALA A 16 -2.26 8.01 1.02
N GLY A 17 -1.37 8.11 0.06
CA GLY A 17 -1.11 9.35 -0.65
C GLY A 17 -0.78 9.12 -2.11
N PHE A 18 -0.66 10.20 -2.86
CA PHE A 18 -0.20 10.12 -4.24
C PHE A 18 0.48 11.43 -4.66
N VAL A 19 1.28 11.31 -5.72
CA VAL A 19 1.86 12.44 -6.45
C VAL A 19 1.45 12.32 -7.90
N GLU A 20 1.00 13.42 -8.49
CA GLU A 20 0.67 13.49 -9.90
C GLU A 20 1.86 13.99 -10.71
N GLY A 21 2.25 13.22 -11.73
CA GLY A 21 3.23 13.60 -12.72
C GLY A 21 2.60 14.04 -14.06
N ALA A 22 3.45 14.23 -15.07
CA ALA A 22 2.99 14.60 -16.40
C ALA A 22 2.12 13.49 -17.02
N ASP A 23 2.55 12.23 -16.90
CA ASP A 23 1.97 11.09 -17.63
C ASP A 23 1.18 10.13 -16.74
N GLY A 24 1.35 10.18 -15.41
CA GLY A 24 0.71 9.25 -14.49
C GLY A 24 0.84 9.62 -13.03
N LEU A 25 0.35 8.72 -12.18
CA LEU A 25 0.29 8.86 -10.74
C LEU A 25 1.22 7.87 -10.05
N MET A 26 1.96 8.33 -9.05
CA MET A 26 2.63 7.47 -8.07
C MET A 26 1.81 7.46 -6.80
N VAL A 27 1.36 6.30 -6.39
CA VAL A 27 0.54 6.08 -5.19
C VAL A 27 1.41 5.51 -4.08
N PHE A 28 1.19 5.93 -2.84
CA PHE A 28 1.85 5.46 -1.64
C PHE A 28 0.84 4.75 -0.76
N ASP A 29 1.05 3.47 -0.55
CA ASP A 29 0.19 2.51 0.13
C ASP A 29 -1.22 2.38 -0.48
N ALA A 30 -1.84 1.23 -0.21
CA ALA A 30 -3.10 0.83 -0.82
C ALA A 30 -4.24 0.68 0.18
N LEU A 31 -4.01 1.06 1.44
CA LEU A 31 -4.99 0.96 2.52
C LEU A 31 -5.38 -0.49 2.89
N ALA A 32 -6.30 -0.62 3.85
CA ALA A 32 -6.61 -1.88 4.53
C ALA A 32 -7.44 -2.86 3.70
N GLY A 33 -8.02 -2.45 2.58
CA GLY A 33 -8.84 -3.35 1.76
C GLY A 33 -9.72 -2.67 0.72
N PRO A 34 -10.61 -3.45 0.09
CA PRO A 34 -11.37 -3.05 -1.09
C PRO A 34 -12.10 -1.72 -0.95
N LEU A 35 -12.92 -1.59 0.08
CA LEU A 35 -13.77 -0.41 0.25
C LEU A 35 -12.96 0.88 0.39
N MET A 36 -11.84 0.82 1.13
CA MET A 36 -10.98 1.99 1.33
C MET A 36 -10.17 2.32 0.08
N ALA A 37 -9.64 1.30 -0.59
CA ALA A 37 -8.90 1.48 -1.84
C ALA A 37 -9.80 2.03 -2.94
N GLN A 38 -10.99 1.47 -3.14
CA GLN A 38 -11.95 1.95 -4.13
C GLN A 38 -12.42 3.38 -3.85
N ALA A 39 -12.68 3.71 -2.57
CA ALA A 39 -13.05 5.07 -2.19
C ALA A 39 -11.89 6.07 -2.46
N PHE A 40 -10.66 5.66 -2.21
CA PHE A 40 -9.48 6.48 -2.50
C PHE A 40 -9.28 6.68 -4.00
N ILE A 41 -9.40 5.61 -4.79
CA ILE A 41 -9.34 5.67 -6.26
C ILE A 41 -10.46 6.57 -6.81
N ALA A 42 -11.68 6.40 -6.32
CA ALA A 42 -12.81 7.24 -6.74
C ALA A 42 -12.53 8.73 -6.45
N ALA A 43 -12.05 9.05 -5.25
CA ALA A 43 -11.70 10.42 -4.90
C ALA A 43 -10.61 11.01 -5.81
N ILE A 44 -9.59 10.21 -6.17
CA ILE A 44 -8.57 10.64 -7.13
C ILE A 44 -9.20 10.91 -8.50
N ARG A 45 -10.02 9.98 -9.00
CA ARG A 45 -10.65 10.08 -10.33
C ARG A 45 -11.66 11.23 -10.42
N ASP A 46 -12.47 11.43 -9.38
CA ASP A 46 -13.53 12.42 -9.37
C ASP A 46 -13.00 13.85 -9.13
N GLU A 47 -11.93 14.00 -8.35
CA GLU A 47 -11.51 15.32 -7.86
C GLU A 47 -10.17 15.80 -8.41
N VAL A 48 -9.30 14.90 -8.92
CA VAL A 48 -7.93 15.25 -9.24
C VAL A 48 -7.52 14.86 -10.65
N SER A 49 -7.56 13.56 -11.02
CA SER A 49 -6.89 13.10 -12.25
C SER A 49 -7.38 11.75 -12.76
N ASP A 50 -7.55 11.66 -14.08
CA ASP A 50 -7.82 10.42 -14.82
C ASP A 50 -6.55 9.74 -15.35
N LYS A 51 -5.37 10.26 -15.03
CA LYS A 51 -4.09 9.68 -15.47
C LYS A 51 -3.91 8.27 -14.90
N PRO A 52 -3.20 7.38 -15.63
CA PRO A 52 -2.96 6.02 -15.16
C PRO A 52 -2.14 5.99 -13.87
N PHE A 53 -2.33 4.95 -13.08
CA PHE A 53 -1.41 4.63 -11.98
C PHE A 53 -0.13 4.02 -12.57
N GLU A 54 0.96 4.77 -12.55
CA GLU A 54 2.26 4.30 -13.02
C GLU A 54 2.99 3.48 -11.97
N ARG A 55 2.90 3.93 -10.70
CA ARG A 55 3.58 3.27 -9.59
C ARG A 55 2.70 3.17 -8.36
N LEU A 56 2.79 2.01 -7.72
CA LEU A 56 2.30 1.78 -6.37
C LEU A 56 3.49 1.44 -5.48
N VAL A 57 3.76 2.28 -4.49
CA VAL A 57 4.86 2.13 -3.55
C VAL A 57 4.30 1.66 -2.21
N TYR A 58 4.79 0.55 -1.69
CA TYR A 58 4.45 0.12 -0.34
C TYR A 58 5.51 0.59 0.65
N THR A 59 5.05 1.28 1.70
CA THR A 59 5.92 1.68 2.82
C THR A 59 6.41 0.47 3.60
N HIS A 60 5.55 -0.53 3.80
CA HIS A 60 5.89 -1.82 4.41
C HIS A 60 4.79 -2.87 4.13
N HIS A 61 4.96 -4.10 4.65
CA HIS A 61 4.13 -5.25 4.26
C HIS A 61 2.82 -5.44 5.04
N HIS A 62 2.51 -4.60 6.03
CA HIS A 62 1.28 -4.80 6.81
C HIS A 62 0.02 -4.61 5.97
N GLY A 63 -1.02 -5.36 6.33
CA GLY A 63 -2.22 -5.47 5.51
C GLY A 63 -3.03 -4.18 5.40
N ASP A 64 -2.95 -3.31 6.39
CA ASP A 64 -3.58 -1.98 6.35
C ASP A 64 -2.89 -1.01 5.37
N HIS A 65 -1.74 -1.39 4.83
CA HIS A 65 -1.01 -0.66 3.78
C HIS A 65 -1.06 -1.37 2.42
N THR A 66 -1.29 -2.70 2.38
CA THR A 66 -1.11 -3.49 1.16
C THR A 66 -2.35 -4.19 0.64
N ASN A 67 -3.39 -4.39 1.47
CA ASN A 67 -4.55 -5.22 1.10
C ASN A 67 -5.40 -4.65 -0.04
N GLY A 68 -5.34 -3.35 -0.29
CA GLY A 68 -6.06 -2.71 -1.39
C GLY A 68 -5.32 -2.71 -2.73
N GLY A 69 -4.09 -3.25 -2.80
CA GLY A 69 -3.23 -3.15 -3.97
C GLY A 69 -3.83 -3.66 -5.28
N GLN A 70 -4.65 -4.71 -5.22
CA GLN A 70 -5.30 -5.27 -6.40
C GLN A 70 -6.20 -4.28 -7.16
N TYR A 71 -6.71 -3.25 -6.49
CA TYR A 71 -7.61 -2.26 -7.10
C TYR A 71 -6.87 -1.17 -7.89
N PHE A 72 -5.55 -1.07 -7.71
CA PHE A 72 -4.68 -0.17 -8.47
C PHE A 72 -4.09 -0.81 -9.73
N LEU A 73 -4.38 -2.11 -9.99
CA LEU A 73 -3.82 -2.82 -11.14
C LEU A 73 -4.32 -2.24 -12.45
N GLU A 74 -3.41 -1.63 -13.18
CA GLU A 74 -3.59 -1.14 -14.54
C GLU A 74 -2.43 -1.64 -15.43
N PRO A 75 -2.61 -1.70 -16.75
CA PRO A 75 -1.52 -2.06 -17.65
C PRO A 75 -0.32 -1.13 -17.48
N GLY A 76 0.85 -1.71 -17.20
CA GLY A 76 2.08 -0.96 -17.01
C GLY A 76 2.36 -0.51 -15.58
N LEU A 77 1.47 -0.78 -14.60
CA LEU A 77 1.73 -0.45 -13.21
C LEU A 77 3.00 -1.14 -12.70
N GLU A 78 3.94 -0.34 -12.18
CA GLU A 78 5.11 -0.80 -11.43
C GLU A 78 4.78 -0.80 -9.94
N VAL A 79 4.95 -1.94 -9.26
CA VAL A 79 4.79 -2.03 -7.80
C VAL A 79 6.17 -2.07 -7.16
N VAL A 80 6.43 -1.11 -6.26
CA VAL A 80 7.74 -0.87 -5.67
C VAL A 80 7.71 -1.09 -4.15
N SER A 81 8.72 -1.77 -3.62
CA SER A 81 8.94 -1.90 -2.18
C SER A 81 10.40 -2.24 -1.87
N THR A 82 10.71 -2.47 -0.59
CA THR A 82 11.97 -3.12 -0.21
C THR A 82 11.92 -4.63 -0.48
N PRO A 83 13.07 -5.32 -0.63
CA PRO A 83 13.09 -6.78 -0.79
C PRO A 83 12.41 -7.52 0.34
N TYR A 84 12.58 -7.07 1.59
CA TYR A 84 11.94 -7.70 2.74
C TYR A 84 10.42 -7.56 2.69
N CYS A 85 9.90 -6.39 2.38
CA CYS A 85 8.46 -6.17 2.22
C CYS A 85 7.89 -7.12 1.16
N ARG A 86 8.50 -7.20 -0.02
CA ARG A 86 8.11 -8.13 -1.09
C ARG A 86 8.10 -9.58 -0.62
N GLU A 87 9.16 -10.04 0.04
CA GLU A 87 9.28 -11.42 0.53
C GLU A 87 8.17 -11.75 1.53
N ARG A 88 7.91 -10.84 2.48
CA ARG A 88 6.82 -11.02 3.44
C ARG A 88 5.45 -11.09 2.78
N MET A 89 5.20 -10.27 1.77
CA MET A 89 3.95 -10.32 1.00
C MET A 89 3.79 -11.63 0.24
N LEU A 90 4.86 -12.16 -0.35
CA LEU A 90 4.85 -13.48 -1.01
C LEU A 90 4.55 -14.61 -0.02
N GLN A 91 5.15 -14.58 1.17
CA GLN A 91 4.87 -15.54 2.22
C GLN A 91 3.42 -15.46 2.69
N MET A 92 2.90 -14.24 2.89
CA MET A 92 1.49 -14.03 3.27
C MET A 92 0.53 -14.50 2.18
N ALA A 93 0.84 -14.28 0.91
CA ALA A 93 0.02 -14.77 -0.21
C ALA A 93 0.02 -16.30 -0.28
N ALA A 94 1.17 -16.94 -0.07
CA ALA A 94 1.28 -18.41 -0.02
C ALA A 94 0.49 -18.99 1.16
N SER A 95 0.58 -18.37 2.34
CA SER A 95 -0.17 -18.78 3.53
C SER A 95 -1.68 -18.60 3.36
N ALA A 96 -2.11 -17.52 2.72
CA ALA A 96 -3.53 -17.30 2.41
C ALA A 96 -4.07 -18.38 1.45
N ALA A 97 -3.24 -18.88 0.52
CA ALA A 97 -3.56 -20.00 -0.36
C ALA A 97 -3.59 -21.34 0.40
N GLY A 98 -2.85 -21.48 1.51
CA GLY A 98 -2.81 -22.66 2.36
C GLY A 98 -4.04 -22.87 3.26
N GLY A 99 -4.92 -21.90 3.36
CA GLY A 99 -6.18 -21.99 4.12
C GLY A 99 -6.04 -21.75 5.64
N PRO A 100 -7.10 -22.05 6.39
CA PRO A 100 -7.25 -21.64 7.80
C PRO A 100 -6.29 -22.30 8.81
N ASP A 101 -5.56 -23.30 8.41
CA ASP A 101 -4.74 -24.12 9.32
C ASP A 101 -3.25 -23.70 9.37
N ASP A 102 -2.88 -22.59 8.72
CA ASP A 102 -1.50 -22.10 8.77
C ASP A 102 -1.16 -21.54 10.17
N PRO A 103 -0.16 -22.11 10.87
CA PRO A 103 0.25 -21.68 12.21
C PRO A 103 0.69 -20.22 12.30
N ALA A 104 1.12 -19.61 11.19
CA ALA A 104 1.51 -18.19 11.13
C ALA A 104 0.33 -17.23 11.36
N TYR A 105 -0.90 -17.70 11.18
CA TYR A 105 -2.13 -16.94 11.42
C TYR A 105 -2.74 -17.16 12.83
N GLY A 106 -2.24 -18.08 13.59
CA GLY A 106 -2.69 -18.52 14.92
C GLY A 106 -3.58 -17.57 15.72
N ASN A 107 -2.98 -16.84 16.66
CA ASN A 107 -3.73 -16.10 17.69
C ASN A 107 -4.23 -14.70 17.27
N ILE A 108 -3.80 -14.17 16.13
CA ILE A 108 -4.22 -12.84 15.63
C ILE A 108 -5.41 -12.93 14.66
N ARG A 109 -5.73 -14.12 14.19
CA ARG A 109 -6.79 -14.39 13.22
C ARG A 109 -8.16 -13.79 13.59
N PRO A 110 -8.71 -13.99 14.81
CA PRO A 110 -10.03 -13.46 15.15
C PRO A 110 -10.10 -11.93 15.14
N ILE A 111 -9.01 -11.27 15.56
CA ILE A 111 -8.93 -9.82 15.58
C ILE A 111 -8.82 -9.30 14.15
N PHE A 112 -7.98 -9.93 13.33
CA PHE A 112 -7.81 -9.58 11.93
C PHE A 112 -9.08 -9.84 11.11
N GLU A 113 -9.76 -10.97 11.29
CA GLU A 113 -11.02 -11.30 10.61
C GLU A 113 -12.15 -10.35 11.01
N ALA A 114 -12.24 -9.96 12.28
CA ALA A 114 -13.26 -9.00 12.72
C ALA A 114 -13.00 -7.58 12.17
N GLN A 115 -11.75 -7.16 12.07
CA GLN A 115 -11.38 -5.88 11.48
C GLN A 115 -11.49 -5.91 9.95
N GLN A 116 -11.11 -7.01 9.31
CA GLN A 116 -11.08 -7.17 7.87
C GLN A 116 -12.42 -7.56 7.28
N GLY A 117 -13.24 -8.32 7.97
CA GLY A 117 -14.60 -8.64 7.53
C GLY A 117 -15.44 -7.40 7.28
N ARG A 118 -15.12 -6.30 7.97
CA ARG A 118 -15.75 -4.99 7.77
C ARG A 118 -15.07 -4.16 6.68
N ALA A 119 -13.74 -4.23 6.57
CA ALA A 119 -12.97 -3.46 5.59
C ALA A 119 -12.90 -4.14 4.21
N LEU A 120 -13.08 -5.46 4.16
CA LEU A 120 -12.93 -6.25 2.93
C LEU A 120 -14.24 -6.46 2.17
N GLY A 121 -15.39 -6.06 2.73
CA GLY A 121 -16.67 -6.29 2.04
C GLY A 121 -16.94 -7.76 1.67
N GLY A 122 -16.22 -8.71 2.31
CA GLY A 122 -16.32 -10.14 2.01
C GLY A 122 -15.54 -10.64 0.79
N GLU A 123 -14.76 -9.77 0.12
CA GLU A 123 -13.98 -10.17 -1.06
C GLU A 123 -12.64 -10.86 -0.71
N PRO A 124 -12.19 -11.85 -1.51
CA PRO A 124 -10.92 -12.50 -1.30
C PRO A 124 -9.75 -11.52 -1.45
N ARG A 125 -8.72 -11.69 -0.63
CA ARG A 125 -7.48 -10.91 -0.75
C ARG A 125 -6.64 -11.44 -1.89
N ASN A 126 -6.35 -10.57 -2.82
CA ASN A 126 -5.29 -10.78 -3.79
C ASN A 126 -4.16 -9.80 -3.47
N LEU A 127 -3.20 -10.23 -2.67
CA LEU A 127 -2.01 -9.44 -2.42
C LEU A 127 -1.24 -9.25 -3.73
N VAL A 128 -0.76 -8.06 -3.95
CA VAL A 128 0.03 -7.68 -5.13
C VAL A 128 1.45 -7.37 -4.66
N PRO A 129 2.35 -8.37 -4.61
CA PRO A 129 3.74 -8.16 -4.24
C PRO A 129 4.46 -7.24 -5.23
N ALA A 130 5.47 -6.53 -4.74
CA ALA A 130 6.25 -5.63 -5.57
C ALA A 130 6.88 -6.34 -6.78
N THR A 131 6.84 -5.68 -7.93
CA THR A 131 7.54 -6.09 -9.15
C THR A 131 8.99 -5.60 -9.16
N THR A 132 9.22 -4.45 -8.55
CA THR A 132 10.53 -3.81 -8.40
C THR A 132 10.89 -3.67 -6.93
N THR A 133 12.15 -3.95 -6.58
CA THR A 133 12.64 -3.74 -5.21
C THR A 133 13.82 -2.80 -5.18
N ILE A 134 13.87 -1.97 -4.14
CA ILE A 134 14.95 -1.01 -3.91
C ILE A 134 15.60 -1.25 -2.55
N THR A 135 16.92 -1.08 -2.48
CA THR A 135 17.76 -1.29 -1.27
C THR A 135 18.48 -0.03 -0.83
N GLU A 136 18.46 1.01 -1.65
CA GLU A 136 19.11 2.27 -1.41
C GLU A 136 18.21 3.43 -1.83
N LYS A 137 18.60 4.65 -1.46
CA LYS A 137 17.86 5.85 -1.87
C LYS A 137 17.65 5.86 -3.38
N THR A 138 16.40 5.94 -3.78
CA THR A 138 15.98 6.03 -5.19
C THR A 138 15.16 7.30 -5.38
N THR A 139 15.45 8.05 -6.43
CA THR A 139 14.77 9.32 -6.72
C THR A 139 13.97 9.20 -8.00
N TYR A 140 12.72 9.64 -7.94
CA TYR A 140 11.82 9.77 -9.08
C TYR A 140 11.46 11.25 -9.28
N TYR A 141 11.18 11.60 -10.53
CA TYR A 141 10.76 12.95 -10.92
C TYR A 141 9.37 12.89 -11.51
N TYR A 142 8.41 13.49 -10.82
CA TYR A 142 7.01 13.59 -11.23
C TYR A 142 6.67 15.04 -11.54
N GLY A 143 6.90 15.46 -12.81
CA GLY A 143 6.85 16.85 -13.18
C GLY A 143 7.89 17.65 -12.40
N ASP A 144 7.44 18.67 -11.67
CA ASP A 144 8.28 19.50 -10.81
C ASP A 144 8.48 18.91 -9.40
N THR A 145 7.84 17.79 -9.10
CA THR A 145 7.93 17.15 -7.78
C THR A 145 9.01 16.07 -7.77
N VAL A 146 9.94 16.21 -6.84
CA VAL A 146 10.93 15.16 -6.52
C VAL A 146 10.36 14.21 -5.47
N VAL A 147 10.40 12.92 -5.76
CA VAL A 147 10.02 11.85 -4.84
C VAL A 147 11.24 11.02 -4.51
N GLU A 148 11.67 11.06 -3.26
CA GLU A 148 12.77 10.25 -2.75
C GLU A 148 12.23 9.07 -1.96
N LEU A 149 12.55 7.86 -2.39
CA LEU A 149 12.27 6.64 -1.66
C LEU A 149 13.51 6.27 -0.84
N LEU A 150 13.35 6.21 0.47
CA LEU A 150 14.44 6.08 1.43
C LEU A 150 14.25 4.81 2.28
N PRO A 151 14.96 3.70 2.02
CA PRO A 151 15.00 2.57 2.92
C PRO A 151 15.77 2.94 4.20
N PRO A 152 15.12 3.07 5.37
CA PRO A 152 15.80 3.48 6.60
C PRO A 152 16.56 2.33 7.28
N GLY A 153 16.42 1.11 6.78
CA GLY A 153 16.81 -0.11 7.47
C GLY A 153 15.70 -0.61 8.37
N VAL A 154 16.07 -1.23 9.49
CA VAL A 154 15.10 -1.77 10.46
C VAL A 154 14.47 -0.64 11.27
N ALA A 155 13.15 -0.50 11.17
CA ALA A 155 12.38 0.48 11.94
C ALA A 155 11.08 -0.15 12.48
N HIS A 156 9.91 0.19 11.93
CA HIS A 156 8.63 -0.44 12.30
C HIS A 156 8.59 -1.92 11.87
N THR A 157 9.15 -2.20 10.70
CA THR A 157 9.42 -3.56 10.21
C THR A 157 10.89 -3.67 9.80
N TRP A 158 11.29 -4.83 9.24
CA TRP A 158 12.62 -5.02 8.66
C TRP A 158 12.70 -4.52 7.20
N GLY A 159 11.62 -4.00 6.67
CA GLY A 159 11.51 -3.64 5.27
C GLY A 159 10.75 -2.34 5.03
N ASP A 160 10.92 -1.37 5.91
CA ASP A 160 10.29 -0.08 5.77
C ASP A 160 10.88 0.74 4.62
N LEU A 161 10.04 1.59 4.06
CA LEU A 161 10.37 2.53 3.01
C LEU A 161 9.70 3.87 3.32
N LEU A 162 10.51 4.90 3.47
CA LEU A 162 10.02 6.27 3.66
C LEU A 162 9.86 6.94 2.29
N VAL A 163 8.80 7.73 2.13
CA VAL A 163 8.60 8.58 0.95
C VAL A 163 8.81 10.02 1.35
N HIS A 164 9.83 10.65 0.81
CA HIS A 164 10.19 12.03 1.10
C HIS A 164 9.94 12.92 -0.12
N LEU A 165 9.22 14.00 0.10
CA LEU A 165 8.93 15.05 -0.87
C LEU A 165 9.64 16.33 -0.41
N PRO A 166 10.91 16.55 -0.83
CA PRO A 166 11.75 17.62 -0.28
C PRO A 166 11.15 19.02 -0.43
N GLU A 167 10.64 19.35 -1.61
CA GLU A 167 10.06 20.65 -1.92
C GLU A 167 8.80 20.92 -1.09
N HIS A 168 8.07 19.87 -0.74
CA HIS A 168 6.86 19.94 0.07
C HIS A 168 7.13 19.78 1.57
N LYS A 169 8.39 19.55 1.98
CA LYS A 169 8.78 19.28 3.38
C LYS A 169 7.93 18.20 4.01
N THR A 170 7.59 17.17 3.24
CA THR A 170 6.68 16.10 3.63
C THR A 170 7.42 14.78 3.66
N LEU A 171 7.25 14.04 4.74
CA LEU A 171 7.70 12.66 4.89
C LEU A 171 6.46 11.78 5.12
N PHE A 172 6.30 10.78 4.26
CA PHE A 172 5.23 9.79 4.36
C PHE A 172 5.84 8.44 4.78
N MET A 173 5.16 7.74 5.72
CA MET A 173 5.59 6.46 6.28
C MET A 173 4.41 5.65 6.81
#